data_d3583f4514e935a297b1971f100a0465
#
_entry.id   d3583f4514e935a297b1971f100a0465
#
_cell.length_a   1.000
_cell.length_b   1.000
_cell.length_c   1.000
_cell.angle_alpha   90.00
_cell.angle_beta   90.00
_cell.angle_gamma   90.00
#
_symmetry.space_group_name_H-M   'P 1'
#
loop_
_entity.id
_entity.type
_entity.pdbx_description
1 polymer ?
#
loop_
_entity_poly.entity_id
_entity_poly.type
_entity_poly.pdbx_seq_one_letter_code
_entity_poly.pdbx_strand_id
1 'polypeptide(L)'
;VAETTAVPPPRLMKVTNWPMWVIGFTLLIDGMDQYIVRGSSDQIKHAFHVGDTAIGVLFSAFILVNGIVTLPAGYLADRWNRTKAMAVVIVLWSIISAMGGIVPTSAFGLLLVIRASLGFGQAVTDPSGSSVIADFYGTERRGKAFSIQQCLSYVGLGMGLAIGGAIGPLFHGDGWRLAFFVSIVPGLIVAYMCWKLPEPSRGTADRAHVSQSDEMEIASGESPPLFPHGFRKFLGDMVDGLRKDVRTILNIPTMRYALVGVSVVGFVVTAVATWMPNFYQDQLHQSQQAATGTFGALAILGGIPGTIIGGWIADRWVQKFMGARVVIPSVCIAVSATLFMFSFIPMPFGPVFVLQLLGFMSATACVPALRAGLSDAAPAHLRGAGFGAFNLASVVFGSAAAPIVTSAIAEQFGNNYRTAFLIIMPVAFVGTAFLLLARTHIEKDAAKVFEAVVMAMAAQQSEEAAYAAELAARSNNGGSANPSVQSLDEPVEPKGDT
;
A
#
# COMPACT_ATOMS: atom_id res chain seq x y z
N VAL A 1 41.84 7.07 28.99
CA VAL A 1 41.26 8.22 28.23
C VAL A 1 40.53 7.60 27.08
N ALA A 2 39.23 7.36 27.23
CA ALA A 2 38.38 6.95 26.13
C ALA A 2 38.02 8.25 25.33
N GLU A 3 38.45 8.33 24.10
CA GLU A 3 37.97 9.35 23.15
C GLU A 3 36.46 9.21 23.07
N THR A 4 35.75 10.15 23.64
CA THR A 4 34.35 10.39 23.34
C THR A 4 34.30 10.78 21.85
N THR A 5 34.03 9.82 20.99
CA THR A 5 33.72 10.10 19.59
C THR A 5 32.47 10.99 19.58
N ALA A 6 32.68 12.29 19.43
CA ALA A 6 31.62 13.27 19.29
C ALA A 6 30.76 12.82 18.10
N VAL A 7 29.48 12.55 18.36
CA VAL A 7 28.51 12.25 17.32
C VAL A 7 28.55 13.42 16.34
N PRO A 8 28.87 13.21 15.06
CA PRO A 8 28.94 14.30 14.10
C PRO A 8 27.58 15.03 14.06
N PRO A 9 27.58 16.36 13.93
CA PRO A 9 26.35 17.12 13.91
C PRO A 9 25.42 16.61 12.78
N PRO A 10 24.11 16.57 13.01
CA PRO A 10 23.17 16.08 12.03
C PRO A 10 23.27 16.93 10.75
N ARG A 11 23.27 16.25 9.59
CA ARG A 11 23.26 16.93 8.30
C ARG A 11 21.85 17.45 8.06
N LEU A 12 21.71 18.77 7.94
CA LEU A 12 20.45 19.42 7.64
C LEU A 12 20.28 19.58 6.10
N MET A 13 19.10 19.37 5.59
CA MET A 13 18.74 19.54 4.18
C MET A 13 17.38 20.25 4.06
N LYS A 14 17.27 21.15 3.08
CA LYS A 14 15.98 21.78 2.78
C LYS A 14 14.99 20.76 2.21
N VAL A 15 13.74 20.84 2.65
CA VAL A 15 12.64 20.02 2.15
C VAL A 15 12.36 20.36 0.68
N THR A 16 12.56 19.41 -0.20
CA THR A 16 12.30 19.55 -1.65
C THR A 16 11.12 18.70 -2.10
N ASN A 17 10.60 18.94 -3.29
CA ASN A 17 9.54 18.10 -3.87
C ASN A 17 10.07 16.81 -4.51
N TRP A 18 11.39 16.66 -4.63
CA TRP A 18 12.01 15.52 -5.30
C TRP A 18 11.65 14.16 -4.71
N PRO A 19 11.67 13.95 -3.37
CA PRO A 19 11.33 12.67 -2.76
C PRO A 19 9.93 12.18 -3.12
N MET A 20 8.90 13.05 -3.16
CA MET A 20 7.54 12.63 -3.52
C MET A 20 7.43 12.10 -4.95
N TRP A 21 8.22 12.66 -5.88
CA TRP A 21 8.25 12.19 -7.26
C TRP A 21 9.00 10.87 -7.39
N VAL A 22 10.16 10.72 -6.72
CA VAL A 22 10.92 9.46 -6.74
C VAL A 22 10.07 8.32 -6.21
N ILE A 23 9.44 8.52 -5.05
CA ILE A 23 8.58 7.49 -4.44
C ILE A 23 7.31 7.28 -5.28
N GLY A 24 6.76 8.32 -5.88
CA GLY A 24 5.66 8.18 -6.83
C GLY A 24 6.06 7.34 -8.04
N PHE A 25 7.26 7.51 -8.59
CA PHE A 25 7.76 6.69 -9.69
C PHE A 25 7.98 5.24 -9.29
N THR A 26 8.27 4.91 -8.02
CA THR A 26 8.31 3.51 -7.59
C THR A 26 6.94 2.83 -7.76
N LEU A 27 5.85 3.51 -7.40
CA LEU A 27 4.50 2.97 -7.59
C LEU A 27 4.05 2.98 -9.06
N LEU A 28 4.55 3.91 -9.87
CA LEU A 28 4.31 3.88 -11.32
C LEU A 28 4.91 2.61 -11.93
N ILE A 29 6.18 2.30 -11.63
CA ILE A 29 6.84 1.11 -12.16
C ILE A 29 6.20 -0.16 -11.61
N ASP A 30 5.84 -0.19 -10.34
CA ASP A 30 5.13 -1.29 -9.70
C ASP A 30 3.79 -1.56 -10.41
N GLY A 31 2.96 -0.55 -10.57
CA GLY A 31 1.70 -0.64 -11.31
C GLY A 31 1.91 -1.07 -12.77
N MET A 32 2.92 -0.50 -13.45
CA MET A 32 3.23 -0.87 -14.82
C MET A 32 3.59 -2.36 -14.94
N ASP A 33 4.49 -2.88 -14.09
CA ASP A 33 4.91 -4.28 -14.13
C ASP A 33 3.75 -5.25 -13.84
N GLN A 34 2.92 -4.94 -12.86
CA GLN A 34 1.75 -5.74 -12.54
C GLN A 34 0.76 -5.84 -13.71
N TYR A 35 0.49 -4.71 -14.36
CA TYR A 35 -0.55 -4.63 -15.38
C TYR A 35 -0.06 -4.92 -16.81
N ILE A 36 1.24 -4.93 -17.07
CA ILE A 36 1.83 -5.47 -18.32
C ILE A 36 1.38 -6.92 -18.54
N VAL A 37 1.46 -7.75 -17.52
CA VAL A 37 1.06 -9.17 -17.62
C VAL A 37 -0.43 -9.32 -17.83
N ARG A 38 -1.25 -8.47 -17.22
CA ARG A 38 -2.70 -8.45 -17.46
C ARG A 38 -3.02 -8.01 -18.89
N GLY A 39 -2.29 -7.03 -19.41
CA GLY A 39 -2.39 -6.60 -20.80
C GLY A 39 -1.97 -7.67 -21.81
N SER A 40 -1.07 -8.58 -21.42
CA SER A 40 -0.57 -9.68 -22.26
C SER A 40 -1.25 -11.03 -21.97
N SER A 41 -2.31 -11.07 -21.15
CA SER A 41 -2.92 -12.30 -20.65
C SER A 41 -3.36 -13.27 -21.76
N ASP A 42 -3.98 -12.77 -22.83
CA ASP A 42 -4.44 -13.62 -23.94
C ASP A 42 -3.29 -14.28 -24.69
N GLN A 43 -2.19 -13.56 -24.89
CA GLN A 43 -1.00 -14.12 -25.53
C GLN A 43 -0.35 -15.20 -24.68
N ILE A 44 -0.28 -14.97 -23.36
CA ILE A 44 0.23 -15.95 -22.41
C ILE A 44 -0.67 -17.20 -22.43
N LYS A 45 -2.00 -17.05 -22.46
CA LYS A 45 -2.95 -18.15 -22.60
C LYS A 45 -2.65 -18.98 -23.85
N HIS A 46 -2.54 -18.33 -24.98
CA HIS A 46 -2.24 -19.01 -26.26
C HIS A 46 -0.87 -19.66 -26.28
N ALA A 47 0.17 -18.97 -25.77
CA ALA A 47 1.55 -19.48 -25.77
C ALA A 47 1.72 -20.73 -24.89
N PHE A 48 1.05 -20.77 -23.73
CA PHE A 48 1.16 -21.87 -22.78
C PHE A 48 0.00 -22.91 -22.90
N HIS A 49 -0.97 -22.68 -23.79
CA HIS A 49 -2.16 -23.52 -23.97
C HIS A 49 -2.96 -23.73 -22.66
N VAL A 50 -3.17 -22.64 -21.91
CA VAL A 50 -3.87 -22.67 -20.61
C VAL A 50 -5.18 -21.88 -20.66
N GLY A 51 -6.12 -22.23 -19.77
CA GLY A 51 -7.39 -21.52 -19.62
C GLY A 51 -7.30 -20.27 -18.75
N ASP A 52 -8.40 -19.53 -18.66
CA ASP A 52 -8.52 -18.30 -17.87
C ASP A 52 -8.28 -18.56 -16.37
N THR A 53 -8.74 -19.71 -15.85
CA THR A 53 -8.48 -20.08 -14.46
C THR A 53 -6.98 -20.19 -14.14
N ALA A 54 -6.15 -20.73 -15.06
CA ALA A 54 -4.70 -20.79 -14.86
C ALA A 54 -4.07 -19.39 -14.83
N ILE A 55 -4.55 -18.48 -15.68
CA ILE A 55 -4.14 -17.05 -15.64
C ILE A 55 -4.62 -16.40 -14.34
N GLY A 56 -5.81 -16.74 -13.87
CA GLY A 56 -6.30 -16.31 -12.55
C GLY A 56 -5.39 -16.75 -11.41
N VAL A 57 -4.88 -17.99 -11.45
CA VAL A 57 -3.89 -18.52 -10.49
C VAL A 57 -2.59 -17.73 -10.56
N LEU A 58 -2.13 -17.37 -11.77
CA LEU A 58 -0.91 -16.56 -11.96
C LEU A 58 -1.01 -15.21 -11.25
N PHE A 59 -2.13 -14.51 -11.39
CA PHE A 59 -2.37 -13.24 -10.70
C PHE A 59 -2.55 -13.41 -9.20
N SER A 60 -3.30 -14.42 -8.79
CA SER A 60 -3.58 -14.72 -7.38
C SER A 60 -2.32 -15.07 -6.60
N ALA A 61 -1.41 -15.85 -7.19
CA ALA A 61 -0.15 -16.22 -6.55
C ALA A 61 0.71 -15.00 -6.23
N PHE A 62 0.84 -14.07 -7.18
CA PHE A 62 1.53 -12.79 -6.96
C PHE A 62 0.87 -11.99 -5.82
N ILE A 63 -0.45 -11.78 -5.88
CA ILE A 63 -1.19 -10.99 -4.88
C ILE A 63 -1.04 -11.62 -3.50
N LEU A 64 -1.15 -12.94 -3.39
CA LEU A 64 -1.06 -13.67 -2.13
C LEU A 64 0.32 -13.53 -1.49
N VAL A 65 1.39 -13.74 -2.27
CA VAL A 65 2.77 -13.60 -1.78
C VAL A 65 3.04 -12.17 -1.36
N ASN A 66 2.64 -11.17 -2.17
CA ASN A 66 2.78 -9.77 -1.83
C ASN A 66 2.09 -9.44 -0.49
N GLY A 67 0.84 -9.86 -0.30
CA GLY A 67 0.10 -9.60 0.92
C GLY A 67 0.70 -10.25 2.17
N ILE A 68 1.14 -11.51 2.08
CA ILE A 68 1.78 -12.21 3.20
C ILE A 68 3.11 -11.55 3.57
N VAL A 69 3.89 -11.16 2.58
CA VAL A 69 5.24 -10.60 2.78
C VAL A 69 5.20 -9.13 3.22
N THR A 70 4.12 -8.38 2.93
CA THR A 70 4.03 -6.96 3.29
C THR A 70 4.22 -6.71 4.79
N LEU A 71 3.73 -7.59 5.66
CA LEU A 71 3.90 -7.45 7.10
C LEU A 71 5.38 -7.61 7.55
N PRO A 72 6.08 -8.71 7.24
CA PRO A 72 7.50 -8.82 7.57
C PRO A 72 8.36 -7.77 6.86
N ALA A 73 7.98 -7.37 5.63
CA ALA A 73 8.67 -6.33 4.89
C ALA A 73 8.58 -4.96 5.58
N GLY A 74 7.41 -4.60 6.11
CA GLY A 74 7.24 -3.38 6.92
C GLY A 74 8.13 -3.37 8.15
N TYR A 75 8.21 -4.50 8.88
CA TYR A 75 9.08 -4.64 10.04
C TYR A 75 10.58 -4.54 9.70
N LEU A 76 10.99 -5.07 8.52
CA LEU A 76 12.36 -4.89 8.02
C LEU A 76 12.62 -3.44 7.61
N ALA A 77 11.68 -2.82 6.90
CA ALA A 77 11.78 -1.43 6.48
C ALA A 77 12.01 -0.48 7.65
N ASP A 78 11.44 -0.81 8.82
CA ASP A 78 11.64 -0.02 10.04
C ASP A 78 13.04 -0.10 10.63
N ARG A 79 13.88 -1.05 10.21
CA ARG A 79 15.22 -1.30 10.74
C ARG A 79 16.35 -1.07 9.75
N TRP A 80 16.03 -0.85 8.49
CA TRP A 80 17.02 -0.68 7.42
C TRP A 80 16.96 0.74 6.84
N ASN A 81 17.97 1.08 6.01
CA ASN A 81 17.93 2.27 5.17
C ASN A 81 16.88 2.03 4.07
N ARG A 82 15.73 2.70 4.19
CA ARG A 82 14.54 2.47 3.35
C ARG A 82 14.80 2.82 1.90
N THR A 83 15.52 3.90 1.63
CA THR A 83 15.78 4.36 0.26
C THR A 83 16.71 3.42 -0.49
N LYS A 84 17.75 2.90 0.17
CA LYS A 84 18.65 1.89 -0.40
C LYS A 84 17.99 0.52 -0.51
N ALA A 85 17.16 0.13 0.48
CA ALA A 85 16.38 -1.10 0.41
C ALA A 85 15.45 -1.10 -0.80
N MET A 86 14.69 -0.01 -1.03
CA MET A 86 13.86 0.15 -2.21
C MET A 86 14.68 0.03 -3.50
N ALA A 87 15.83 0.71 -3.59
CA ALA A 87 16.69 0.64 -4.77
C ALA A 87 17.14 -0.79 -5.10
N VAL A 88 17.66 -1.53 -4.11
CA VAL A 88 18.11 -2.92 -4.28
C VAL A 88 16.95 -3.82 -4.70
N VAL A 89 15.82 -3.69 -4.02
CA VAL A 89 14.64 -4.52 -4.28
C VAL A 89 14.07 -4.24 -5.66
N ILE A 90 14.04 -2.97 -6.13
CA ILE A 90 13.59 -2.62 -7.49
C ILE A 90 14.50 -3.24 -8.56
N VAL A 91 15.82 -3.24 -8.36
CA VAL A 91 16.75 -3.92 -9.28
C VAL A 91 16.45 -5.42 -9.33
N LEU A 92 16.32 -6.07 -8.17
CA LEU A 92 16.05 -7.49 -8.08
C LEU A 92 14.74 -7.87 -8.77
N TRP A 93 13.66 -7.17 -8.48
CA TRP A 93 12.39 -7.50 -9.13
C TRP A 93 12.40 -7.21 -10.63
N SER A 94 13.09 -6.15 -11.10
CA SER A 94 13.18 -5.85 -12.53
C SER A 94 13.89 -6.99 -13.28
N ILE A 95 14.93 -7.56 -12.67
CA ILE A 95 15.63 -8.73 -13.22
C ILE A 95 14.71 -9.97 -13.20
N ILE A 96 14.03 -10.22 -12.07
CA ILE A 96 13.12 -11.36 -11.93
C ILE A 96 11.95 -11.23 -12.92
N SER A 97 11.38 -10.03 -13.09
CA SER A 97 10.33 -9.79 -14.08
C SER A 97 10.80 -10.14 -15.49
N ALA A 98 11.98 -9.67 -15.86
CA ALA A 98 12.57 -9.98 -17.17
C ALA A 98 12.78 -11.49 -17.38
N MET A 99 13.12 -12.26 -16.35
CA MET A 99 13.22 -13.72 -16.43
C MET A 99 11.90 -14.36 -16.89
N GLY A 100 10.75 -13.74 -16.61
CA GLY A 100 9.44 -14.16 -17.14
C GLY A 100 9.42 -14.21 -18.66
N GLY A 101 10.11 -13.30 -19.35
CA GLY A 101 10.19 -13.24 -20.81
C GLY A 101 10.99 -14.36 -21.47
N ILE A 102 11.87 -15.07 -20.75
CA ILE A 102 12.69 -16.18 -21.28
C ILE A 102 12.13 -17.56 -20.92
N VAL A 103 10.99 -17.63 -20.23
CA VAL A 103 10.38 -18.91 -19.81
C VAL A 103 9.95 -19.72 -21.05
N PRO A 104 10.33 -21.01 -21.15
CA PRO A 104 9.81 -21.89 -22.20
C PRO A 104 8.30 -22.07 -22.10
N THR A 105 7.61 -22.15 -23.24
CA THR A 105 6.15 -22.31 -23.29
C THR A 105 5.65 -23.65 -22.71
N SER A 106 6.54 -24.62 -22.54
CA SER A 106 6.23 -25.88 -21.83
C SER A 106 6.25 -25.78 -20.30
N ALA A 107 6.72 -24.64 -19.73
CA ALA A 107 7.02 -24.49 -18.31
C ALA A 107 6.17 -23.41 -17.64
N PHE A 108 4.82 -23.50 -17.74
CA PHE A 108 3.90 -22.55 -17.11
C PHE A 108 4.14 -22.42 -15.59
N GLY A 109 4.44 -23.54 -14.91
CA GLY A 109 4.78 -23.56 -13.49
C GLY A 109 5.99 -22.71 -13.14
N LEU A 110 7.00 -22.61 -14.03
CA LEU A 110 8.15 -21.71 -13.84
C LEU A 110 7.72 -20.24 -13.94
N LEU A 111 6.86 -19.89 -14.89
CA LEU A 111 6.29 -18.54 -14.99
C LEU A 111 5.51 -18.19 -13.72
N LEU A 112 4.73 -19.12 -13.18
CA LEU A 112 3.99 -18.95 -11.94
C LEU A 112 4.93 -18.66 -10.75
N VAL A 113 6.02 -19.43 -10.60
CA VAL A 113 7.00 -19.21 -9.53
C VAL A 113 7.70 -17.86 -9.67
N ILE A 114 8.09 -17.48 -10.89
CA ILE A 114 8.71 -16.18 -11.16
C ILE A 114 7.74 -15.05 -10.81
N ARG A 115 6.48 -15.14 -11.22
CA ARG A 115 5.46 -14.12 -10.90
C ARG A 115 5.15 -14.04 -9.40
N ALA A 116 5.04 -15.18 -8.72
CA ALA A 116 4.85 -15.22 -7.28
C ALA A 116 6.03 -14.58 -6.53
N SER A 117 7.27 -14.85 -6.98
CA SER A 117 8.47 -14.29 -6.34
C SER A 117 8.60 -12.77 -6.46
N LEU A 118 8.00 -12.13 -7.48
CA LEU A 118 7.91 -10.66 -7.55
C LEU A 118 7.14 -10.06 -6.37
N GLY A 119 6.18 -10.80 -5.80
CA GLY A 119 5.45 -10.38 -4.61
C GLY A 119 6.36 -10.07 -3.42
N PHE A 120 7.51 -10.75 -3.27
CA PHE A 120 8.48 -10.43 -2.21
C PHE A 120 9.11 -9.05 -2.40
N GLY A 121 9.46 -8.70 -3.64
CA GLY A 121 10.10 -7.44 -3.94
C GLY A 121 9.14 -6.27 -3.73
N GLN A 122 7.98 -6.34 -4.33
CA GLN A 122 7.01 -5.24 -4.30
C GLN A 122 6.41 -5.02 -2.90
N ALA A 123 6.36 -6.05 -2.05
CA ALA A 123 5.90 -5.92 -0.67
C ALA A 123 6.77 -4.98 0.19
N VAL A 124 8.02 -4.71 -0.20
CA VAL A 124 8.93 -3.82 0.55
C VAL A 124 8.74 -2.35 0.17
N THR A 125 8.39 -2.05 -1.08
CA THR A 125 8.41 -0.68 -1.61
C THR A 125 7.30 0.21 -1.10
N ASP A 126 6.07 -0.29 -0.98
CA ASP A 126 4.93 0.52 -0.51
C ASP A 126 5.07 0.94 0.97
N PRO A 127 5.35 0.05 1.94
CA PRO A 127 5.60 0.45 3.32
C PRO A 127 6.80 1.38 3.47
N SER A 128 7.93 1.07 2.79
CA SER A 128 9.14 1.88 2.84
C SER A 128 8.90 3.27 2.26
N GLY A 129 8.27 3.37 1.09
CA GLY A 129 7.95 4.63 0.42
C GLY A 129 7.01 5.49 1.26
N SER A 130 5.96 4.89 1.83
CA SER A 130 5.01 5.59 2.69
C SER A 130 5.67 6.11 3.95
N SER A 131 6.56 5.34 4.57
CA SER A 131 7.33 5.75 5.74
C SER A 131 8.31 6.90 5.40
N VAL A 132 9.00 6.83 4.27
CA VAL A 132 9.90 7.89 3.81
C VAL A 132 9.12 9.18 3.54
N ILE A 133 7.97 9.13 2.88
CA ILE A 133 7.09 10.30 2.66
C ILE A 133 6.68 10.92 4.00
N ALA A 134 6.31 10.10 4.99
CA ALA A 134 5.89 10.58 6.30
C ALA A 134 7.00 11.32 7.04
N ASP A 135 8.27 10.92 6.84
CA ASP A 135 9.43 11.56 7.45
C ASP A 135 9.97 12.76 6.66
N PHE A 136 9.72 12.82 5.33
CA PHE A 136 10.11 13.98 4.52
C PHE A 136 9.13 15.16 4.60
N TYR A 137 7.84 14.88 4.79
CA TYR A 137 6.80 15.91 4.68
C TYR A 137 5.97 16.00 5.96
N GLY A 138 5.86 17.20 6.50
CA GLY A 138 4.93 17.50 7.59
C GLY A 138 3.47 17.28 7.18
N THR A 139 2.58 17.26 8.17
CA THR A 139 1.15 16.95 8.00
C THR A 139 0.46 17.73 6.90
N GLU A 140 0.86 19.00 6.67
CA GLU A 140 0.29 19.88 5.63
C GLU A 140 0.64 19.46 4.20
N ARG A 141 1.85 18.93 3.98
CA ARG A 141 2.36 18.53 2.65
C ARG A 141 2.23 17.02 2.39
N ARG A 142 2.06 16.23 3.43
CA ARG A 142 1.99 14.75 3.39
C ARG A 142 0.83 14.27 2.51
N GLY A 143 -0.33 14.90 2.61
CA GLY A 143 -1.49 14.60 1.78
C GLY A 143 -1.21 14.76 0.28
N LYS A 144 -0.53 15.85 -0.11
CA LYS A 144 -0.13 16.08 -1.50
C LYS A 144 0.86 15.01 -2.00
N ALA A 145 1.82 14.61 -1.17
CA ALA A 145 2.79 13.58 -1.53
C ALA A 145 2.13 12.21 -1.76
N PHE A 146 1.21 11.80 -0.88
CA PHE A 146 0.44 10.57 -1.07
C PHE A 146 -0.51 10.63 -2.27
N SER A 147 -1.10 11.80 -2.56
CA SER A 147 -1.93 11.97 -3.76
C SER A 147 -1.12 11.78 -5.03
N ILE A 148 0.08 12.36 -5.13
CA ILE A 148 0.99 12.18 -6.27
C ILE A 148 1.37 10.70 -6.42
N GLN A 149 1.73 10.04 -5.33
CA GLN A 149 2.03 8.62 -5.29
C GLN A 149 0.87 7.79 -5.86
N GLN A 150 -0.35 8.02 -5.42
CA GLN A 150 -1.53 7.31 -5.89
C GLN A 150 -1.87 7.60 -7.36
N CYS A 151 -1.74 8.86 -7.79
CA CYS A 151 -1.95 9.24 -9.19
C CYS A 151 -0.95 8.52 -10.12
N LEU A 152 0.34 8.48 -9.73
CA LEU A 152 1.36 7.79 -10.51
C LEU A 152 1.14 6.28 -10.56
N SER A 153 0.57 5.67 -9.52
CA SER A 153 0.15 4.26 -9.55
C SER A 153 -0.93 4.01 -10.63
N TYR A 154 -1.92 4.88 -10.76
CA TYR A 154 -2.93 4.76 -11.85
C TYR A 154 -2.33 4.99 -13.24
N VAL A 155 -1.38 5.91 -13.37
CA VAL A 155 -0.64 6.08 -14.63
C VAL A 155 0.12 4.80 -14.97
N GLY A 156 0.82 4.20 -13.98
CA GLY A 156 1.51 2.93 -14.13
C GLY A 156 0.58 1.79 -14.58
N LEU A 157 -0.58 1.67 -13.94
CA LEU A 157 -1.62 0.72 -14.33
C LEU A 157 -2.01 0.89 -15.81
N GLY A 158 -2.36 2.12 -16.20
CA GLY A 158 -2.77 2.41 -17.58
C GLY A 158 -1.65 2.14 -18.59
N MET A 159 -0.41 2.54 -18.27
CA MET A 159 0.76 2.26 -19.10
C MET A 159 1.02 0.76 -19.24
N GLY A 160 0.95 0.02 -18.13
CA GLY A 160 1.16 -1.42 -18.14
C GLY A 160 0.17 -2.16 -19.03
N LEU A 161 -1.11 -1.83 -18.93
CA LEU A 161 -2.16 -2.37 -19.80
C LEU A 161 -1.95 -2.02 -21.27
N ALA A 162 -1.63 -0.75 -21.56
CA ALA A 162 -1.39 -0.29 -22.92
C ALA A 162 -0.18 -0.98 -23.56
N ILE A 163 0.94 -1.08 -22.82
CA ILE A 163 2.17 -1.75 -23.27
C ILE A 163 1.89 -3.25 -23.51
N GLY A 164 1.31 -3.94 -22.53
CA GLY A 164 1.01 -5.37 -22.63
C GLY A 164 0.04 -5.69 -23.78
N GLY A 165 -0.99 -4.87 -23.96
CA GLY A 165 -1.96 -5.05 -25.05
C GLY A 165 -1.46 -4.66 -26.43
N ALA A 166 -0.53 -3.67 -26.52
CA ALA A 166 -0.04 -3.18 -27.82
C ALA A 166 1.15 -4.00 -28.36
N ILE A 167 2.05 -4.43 -27.49
CA ILE A 167 3.29 -5.13 -27.93
C ILE A 167 2.98 -6.51 -28.50
N GLY A 168 2.01 -7.19 -27.96
CA GLY A 168 1.70 -8.55 -28.35
C GLY A 168 1.36 -8.75 -29.82
N PRO A 169 0.41 -7.99 -30.37
CA PRO A 169 0.04 -8.11 -31.77
C PRO A 169 1.16 -7.78 -32.75
N LEU A 170 2.18 -6.99 -32.31
CA LEU A 170 3.29 -6.57 -33.18
C LEU A 170 4.29 -7.68 -33.47
N PHE A 171 4.35 -8.75 -32.67
CA PHE A 171 5.40 -9.78 -32.74
C PHE A 171 4.85 -11.21 -32.86
N HIS A 172 3.78 -11.41 -33.62
CA HIS A 172 3.28 -12.73 -34.04
C HIS A 172 3.15 -13.80 -32.92
N GLY A 173 2.69 -13.40 -31.73
CA GLY A 173 2.42 -14.31 -30.60
C GLY A 173 3.49 -14.32 -29.49
N ASP A 174 4.72 -13.92 -29.76
CA ASP A 174 5.79 -13.84 -28.76
C ASP A 174 5.97 -12.43 -28.15
N GLY A 175 5.14 -11.49 -28.49
CA GLY A 175 5.22 -10.11 -28.02
C GLY A 175 5.11 -9.96 -26.49
N TRP A 176 4.42 -10.87 -25.82
CA TRP A 176 4.34 -10.90 -24.35
C TRP A 176 5.73 -11.01 -23.69
N ARG A 177 6.71 -11.68 -24.35
CA ARG A 177 8.08 -11.79 -23.84
C ARG A 177 8.77 -10.44 -23.81
N LEU A 178 8.61 -9.64 -24.87
CA LEU A 178 9.17 -8.29 -24.94
C LEU A 178 8.55 -7.36 -23.90
N ALA A 179 7.27 -7.52 -23.60
CA ALA A 179 6.61 -6.73 -22.58
C ALA A 179 7.27 -6.86 -21.20
N PHE A 180 7.76 -8.06 -20.85
CA PHE A 180 8.53 -8.27 -19.62
C PHE A 180 9.89 -7.54 -19.62
N PHE A 181 10.54 -7.40 -20.78
CA PHE A 181 11.82 -6.68 -20.84
C PHE A 181 11.66 -5.16 -20.82
N VAL A 182 10.51 -4.63 -21.24
CA VAL A 182 10.27 -3.18 -21.26
C VAL A 182 10.35 -2.56 -19.86
N SER A 183 9.97 -3.29 -18.82
CA SER A 183 9.99 -2.79 -17.44
C SER A 183 11.40 -2.64 -16.84
N ILE A 184 12.43 -3.28 -17.43
CA ILE A 184 13.80 -3.24 -16.89
C ILE A 184 14.35 -1.82 -16.89
N VAL A 185 14.31 -1.13 -18.02
CA VAL A 185 14.96 0.18 -18.18
C VAL A 185 14.35 1.22 -17.24
N PRO A 186 13.01 1.42 -17.21
CA PRO A 186 12.42 2.32 -16.25
C PRO A 186 12.69 1.88 -14.80
N GLY A 187 12.65 0.58 -14.51
CA GLY A 187 12.95 0.03 -13.19
C GLY A 187 14.35 0.40 -12.70
N LEU A 188 15.38 0.22 -13.53
CA LEU A 188 16.77 0.58 -13.20
C LEU A 188 16.94 2.10 -13.01
N ILE A 189 16.26 2.93 -13.80
CA ILE A 189 16.27 4.38 -13.63
C ILE A 189 15.69 4.75 -12.25
N VAL A 190 14.53 4.21 -11.89
CA VAL A 190 13.88 4.48 -10.60
C VAL A 190 14.71 3.93 -9.44
N ALA A 191 15.32 2.76 -9.58
CA ALA A 191 16.25 2.21 -8.60
C ALA A 191 17.43 3.15 -8.35
N TYR A 192 18.03 3.70 -9.42
CA TYR A 192 19.09 4.70 -9.31
C TYR A 192 18.61 5.98 -8.60
N MET A 193 17.40 6.46 -8.93
CA MET A 193 16.80 7.62 -8.26
C MET A 193 16.60 7.35 -6.76
N CYS A 194 16.11 6.16 -6.36
CA CYS A 194 15.97 5.75 -4.97
C CYS A 194 17.34 5.66 -4.27
N TRP A 195 18.37 5.14 -4.95
CA TRP A 195 19.72 5.04 -4.40
C TRP A 195 20.33 6.42 -4.08
N LYS A 196 20.01 7.43 -4.89
CA LYS A 196 20.46 8.82 -4.71
C LYS A 196 19.60 9.60 -3.73
N LEU A 197 18.44 9.07 -3.34
CA LEU A 197 17.56 9.73 -2.38
C LEU A 197 18.19 9.67 -0.98
N PRO A 198 18.33 10.80 -0.28
CA PRO A 198 18.81 10.82 1.09
C PRO A 198 17.80 10.10 2.02
N GLU A 199 18.32 9.41 3.02
CA GLU A 199 17.47 8.77 4.04
C GLU A 199 17.12 9.81 5.11
N PRO A 200 15.83 10.15 5.34
CA PRO A 200 15.45 11.05 6.42
C PRO A 200 15.57 10.35 7.77
N SER A 201 15.98 11.09 8.81
CA SER A 201 15.88 10.60 10.19
C SER A 201 14.43 10.40 10.57
N ARG A 202 14.13 9.35 11.33
CA ARG A 202 12.74 9.00 11.67
C ARG A 202 12.08 10.10 12.50
N GLY A 203 10.84 10.45 12.13
CA GLY A 203 10.06 11.50 12.80
C GLY A 203 10.61 12.92 12.58
N THR A 204 11.52 13.13 11.63
CA THR A 204 12.11 14.45 11.36
C THR A 204 11.08 15.48 10.98
N ALA A 205 10.12 15.15 10.12
CA ALA A 205 9.09 16.10 9.70
C ALA A 205 8.18 16.54 10.86
N ASP A 206 7.89 15.65 11.80
CA ASP A 206 7.09 15.99 12.98
C ASP A 206 7.89 16.87 13.96
N ARG A 207 9.20 16.61 14.14
CA ARG A 207 10.10 17.46 14.92
C ARG A 207 10.31 18.84 14.27
N ALA A 208 10.51 18.88 12.96
CA ALA A 208 10.66 20.13 12.22
C ALA A 208 9.40 21.01 12.30
N HIS A 209 8.21 20.39 12.29
CA HIS A 209 6.95 21.10 12.46
C HIS A 209 6.82 21.76 13.85
N VAL A 210 7.28 21.09 14.90
CA VAL A 210 7.30 21.64 16.27
C VAL A 210 8.33 22.77 16.39
N SER A 211 9.49 22.66 15.74
CA SER A 211 10.55 23.68 15.77
C SER A 211 10.38 24.81 14.74
N GLN A 212 9.32 24.79 13.92
CA GLN A 212 9.09 25.72 12.80
C GLN A 212 10.30 25.84 11.84
N SER A 213 11.05 24.78 11.66
CA SER A 213 12.21 24.71 10.79
C SER A 213 11.84 24.12 9.43
N ASP A 214 12.30 24.76 8.34
CA ASP A 214 12.22 24.22 6.98
C ASP A 214 13.37 23.23 6.68
N GLU A 215 14.20 22.92 7.65
CA GLU A 215 15.34 22.04 7.52
C GLU A 215 15.06 20.67 8.14
N MET A 216 15.51 19.66 7.44
CA MET A 216 15.29 18.27 7.77
C MET A 216 16.60 17.58 8.10
N GLU A 217 16.59 16.79 9.16
CA GLU A 217 17.72 15.98 9.58
C GLU A 217 17.85 14.72 8.71
N ILE A 218 19.03 14.53 8.13
CA ILE A 218 19.36 13.31 7.39
C ILE A 218 19.99 12.31 8.36
N ALA A 219 19.57 11.03 8.27
CA ALA A 219 20.15 9.98 9.06
C ALA A 219 21.66 9.89 8.80
N SER A 220 22.43 10.19 9.83
CA SER A 220 23.89 10.08 9.81
C SER A 220 24.29 8.62 9.99
N GLY A 221 24.75 7.96 8.90
CA GLY A 221 25.60 6.83 9.01
C GLY A 221 24.96 5.45 9.08
N GLU A 222 25.47 4.61 9.93
CA GLU A 222 25.30 3.18 9.91
C GLU A 222 23.91 2.75 10.39
N SER A 223 23.19 2.06 9.52
CA SER A 223 21.98 1.36 9.93
C SER A 223 22.36 0.27 10.93
N PRO A 224 21.62 0.10 12.04
CA PRO A 224 21.90 -1.00 12.96
C PRO A 224 21.88 -2.34 12.21
N PRO A 225 22.66 -3.32 12.66
CA PRO A 225 22.70 -4.63 11.99
C PRO A 225 21.29 -5.21 11.93
N LEU A 226 20.91 -5.75 10.76
CA LEU A 226 19.58 -6.32 10.50
C LEU A 226 19.18 -7.40 11.52
N PHE A 227 20.16 -8.17 11.99
CA PHE A 227 19.95 -9.32 12.88
C PHE A 227 20.93 -9.28 14.07
N PRO A 228 20.82 -8.33 15.02
CA PRO A 228 21.77 -8.18 16.11
C PRO A 228 21.86 -9.41 17.01
N HIS A 229 20.80 -10.21 17.09
CA HIS A 229 20.70 -11.42 17.89
C HIS A 229 20.51 -12.70 17.08
N GLY A 230 20.79 -12.65 15.76
CA GLY A 230 20.62 -13.76 14.84
C GLY A 230 19.21 -13.84 14.23
N PHE A 231 19.14 -14.41 13.01
CA PHE A 231 17.92 -14.47 12.20
C PHE A 231 16.76 -15.21 12.89
N ARG A 232 17.06 -16.28 13.63
CA ARG A 232 16.02 -17.11 14.26
C ARG A 232 15.32 -16.38 15.41
N LYS A 233 16.07 -15.62 16.21
CA LYS A 233 15.51 -14.80 17.29
C LYS A 233 14.71 -13.64 16.72
N PHE A 234 15.24 -12.97 15.69
CA PHE A 234 14.53 -11.93 14.94
C PHE A 234 13.18 -12.43 14.43
N LEU A 235 13.12 -13.64 13.84
CA LEU A 235 11.89 -14.21 13.33
C LEU A 235 10.88 -14.49 14.47
N GLY A 236 11.34 -14.98 15.60
CA GLY A 236 10.52 -15.19 16.80
C GLY A 236 9.93 -13.88 17.33
N ASP A 237 10.77 -12.89 17.56
CA ASP A 237 10.37 -11.57 18.08
C ASP A 237 9.39 -10.87 17.12
N MET A 238 9.61 -11.01 15.79
CA MET A 238 8.71 -10.49 14.77
C MET A 238 7.34 -11.17 14.81
N VAL A 239 7.30 -12.50 14.87
CA VAL A 239 6.03 -13.26 14.89
C VAL A 239 5.24 -12.96 16.16
N ASP A 240 5.90 -12.93 17.32
CA ASP A 240 5.26 -12.64 18.61
C ASP A 240 4.74 -11.21 18.68
N GLY A 241 5.54 -10.23 18.22
CA GLY A 241 5.14 -8.84 18.11
C GLY A 241 3.91 -8.70 17.19
N LEU A 242 3.99 -9.29 16.01
CA LEU A 242 2.91 -9.27 15.02
C LEU A 242 1.61 -9.90 15.56
N ARG A 243 1.72 -11.05 16.23
CA ARG A 243 0.58 -11.74 16.85
C ARG A 243 -0.09 -10.88 17.92
N LYS A 244 0.71 -10.18 18.74
CA LYS A 244 0.21 -9.25 19.77
C LYS A 244 -0.50 -8.07 19.14
N ASP A 245 0.10 -7.45 18.12
CA ASP A 245 -0.44 -6.27 17.45
C ASP A 245 -1.73 -6.59 16.70
N VAL A 246 -1.75 -7.69 15.92
CA VAL A 246 -2.95 -8.16 15.22
C VAL A 246 -4.09 -8.46 16.21
N ARG A 247 -3.79 -9.13 17.33
CA ARG A 247 -4.79 -9.40 18.36
C ARG A 247 -5.36 -8.12 18.95
N THR A 248 -4.51 -7.12 19.22
CA THR A 248 -4.93 -5.83 19.75
C THR A 248 -5.83 -5.08 18.75
N ILE A 249 -5.45 -5.08 17.47
CA ILE A 249 -6.23 -4.46 16.38
C ILE A 249 -7.60 -5.14 16.22
N LEU A 250 -7.65 -6.46 16.24
CA LEU A 250 -8.89 -7.22 16.14
C LEU A 250 -9.82 -7.02 17.35
N ASN A 251 -9.30 -6.58 18.49
CA ASN A 251 -10.12 -6.21 19.65
C ASN A 251 -10.77 -4.84 19.53
N ILE A 252 -10.36 -4.01 18.56
CA ILE A 252 -11.00 -2.71 18.27
C ILE A 252 -12.20 -2.97 17.35
N PRO A 253 -13.46 -2.72 17.80
CA PRO A 253 -14.65 -3.04 17.01
C PRO A 253 -14.65 -2.36 15.64
N THR A 254 -14.31 -1.07 15.57
CA THR A 254 -14.18 -0.33 14.29
C THR A 254 -13.26 -1.03 13.32
N MET A 255 -12.06 -1.47 13.77
CA MET A 255 -11.08 -2.16 12.94
C MET A 255 -11.59 -3.51 12.44
N ARG A 256 -12.25 -4.27 13.30
CA ARG A 256 -12.80 -5.59 12.94
C ARG A 256 -13.83 -5.50 11.82
N TYR A 257 -14.80 -4.58 11.93
CA TYR A 257 -15.79 -4.36 10.88
C TYR A 257 -15.16 -3.80 9.59
N ALA A 258 -14.21 -2.88 9.72
CA ALA A 258 -13.50 -2.30 8.58
C ALA A 258 -12.66 -3.37 7.85
N LEU A 259 -11.97 -4.25 8.57
CA LEU A 259 -11.18 -5.35 7.99
C LEU A 259 -12.05 -6.27 7.13
N VAL A 260 -13.20 -6.71 7.66
CA VAL A 260 -14.14 -7.56 6.91
C VAL A 260 -14.69 -6.79 5.70
N GLY A 261 -15.15 -5.57 5.90
CA GLY A 261 -15.72 -4.76 4.82
C GLY A 261 -14.75 -4.54 3.66
N VAL A 262 -13.49 -4.19 3.98
CA VAL A 262 -12.48 -3.93 2.94
C VAL A 262 -12.00 -5.23 2.27
N SER A 263 -11.93 -6.34 3.00
CA SER A 263 -11.61 -7.64 2.37
C SER A 263 -12.65 -8.00 1.31
N VAL A 264 -13.93 -7.85 1.65
CA VAL A 264 -15.04 -8.14 0.72
C VAL A 264 -15.04 -7.17 -0.48
N VAL A 265 -14.83 -5.88 -0.24
CA VAL A 265 -14.72 -4.87 -1.31
C VAL A 265 -13.47 -5.11 -2.16
N GLY A 266 -12.34 -5.44 -1.53
CA GLY A 266 -11.08 -5.77 -2.21
C GLY A 266 -11.22 -6.94 -3.17
N PHE A 267 -12.01 -7.95 -2.81
CA PHE A 267 -12.37 -9.05 -3.72
C PHE A 267 -13.03 -8.53 -4.99
N VAL A 268 -14.09 -7.71 -4.88
CA VAL A 268 -14.83 -7.20 -6.03
C VAL A 268 -13.96 -6.27 -6.89
N VAL A 269 -13.21 -5.35 -6.26
CA VAL A 269 -12.32 -4.42 -6.97
C VAL A 269 -11.24 -5.17 -7.75
N THR A 270 -10.64 -6.20 -7.15
CA THR A 270 -9.61 -7.01 -7.81
C THR A 270 -10.18 -7.86 -8.93
N ALA A 271 -11.39 -8.41 -8.76
CA ALA A 271 -12.09 -9.14 -9.82
C ALA A 271 -12.26 -8.27 -11.08
N VAL A 272 -12.79 -7.06 -10.90
CA VAL A 272 -12.96 -6.08 -11.99
C VAL A 272 -11.62 -5.66 -12.58
N ALA A 273 -10.66 -5.28 -11.74
CA ALA A 273 -9.35 -4.82 -12.20
C ALA A 273 -8.58 -5.89 -12.99
N THR A 274 -8.84 -7.18 -12.72
CA THR A 274 -8.16 -8.29 -13.42
C THR A 274 -8.83 -8.60 -14.76
N TRP A 275 -10.17 -8.71 -14.80
CA TRP A 275 -10.88 -9.31 -15.92
C TRP A 275 -11.69 -8.32 -16.76
N MET A 276 -11.65 -7.02 -16.45
CA MET A 276 -12.37 -6.01 -17.26
C MET A 276 -11.93 -5.98 -18.73
N PRO A 277 -10.63 -6.11 -19.08
CA PRO A 277 -10.24 -6.22 -20.49
C PRO A 277 -10.90 -7.39 -21.22
N ASN A 278 -11.04 -8.56 -20.58
CA ASN A 278 -11.71 -9.71 -21.17
C ASN A 278 -13.20 -9.46 -21.39
N PHE A 279 -13.88 -8.76 -20.46
CA PHE A 279 -15.25 -8.31 -20.68
C PHE A 279 -15.40 -7.44 -21.93
N TYR A 280 -14.47 -6.53 -22.19
CA TYR A 280 -14.52 -5.69 -23.40
C TYR A 280 -14.27 -6.49 -24.67
N GLN A 281 -13.39 -7.48 -24.61
CA GLN A 281 -13.13 -8.35 -25.77
C GLN A 281 -14.32 -9.26 -26.08
N ASP A 282 -14.81 -9.99 -25.07
CA ASP A 282 -15.81 -11.05 -25.28
C ASP A 282 -17.22 -10.49 -25.46
N GLN A 283 -17.56 -9.40 -24.75
CA GLN A 283 -18.93 -8.87 -24.71
C GLN A 283 -19.15 -7.61 -25.55
N LEU A 284 -18.08 -6.86 -25.83
CA LEU A 284 -18.13 -5.65 -26.66
C LEU A 284 -17.32 -5.78 -27.95
N HIS A 285 -16.79 -7.01 -28.22
CA HIS A 285 -16.06 -7.36 -29.43
C HIS A 285 -14.88 -6.42 -29.75
N GLN A 286 -14.23 -5.90 -28.72
CA GLN A 286 -13.04 -5.07 -28.88
C GLN A 286 -11.81 -5.93 -29.15
N SER A 287 -10.87 -5.40 -29.93
CA SER A 287 -9.54 -6.01 -30.01
C SER A 287 -8.83 -5.93 -28.65
N GLN A 288 -7.88 -6.83 -28.40
CA GLN A 288 -7.10 -6.83 -27.15
C GLN A 288 -6.49 -5.45 -26.84
N GLN A 289 -5.91 -4.80 -27.85
CA GLN A 289 -5.33 -3.47 -27.72
C GLN A 289 -6.38 -2.41 -27.33
N ALA A 290 -7.56 -2.44 -27.96
CA ALA A 290 -8.64 -1.52 -27.62
C ALA A 290 -9.17 -1.78 -26.21
N ALA A 291 -9.37 -3.03 -25.81
CA ALA A 291 -9.89 -3.43 -24.51
C ALA A 291 -8.95 -3.02 -23.37
N THR A 292 -7.66 -3.31 -23.49
CA THR A 292 -6.65 -2.91 -22.50
C THR A 292 -6.46 -1.40 -22.46
N GLY A 293 -6.48 -0.72 -23.62
CA GLY A 293 -6.43 0.74 -23.71
C GLY A 293 -7.65 1.41 -23.07
N THR A 294 -8.85 0.87 -23.27
CA THR A 294 -10.09 1.34 -22.66
C THR A 294 -10.02 1.27 -21.14
N PHE A 295 -9.58 0.12 -20.59
CA PHE A 295 -9.45 -0.03 -19.14
C PHE A 295 -8.32 0.84 -18.58
N GLY A 296 -7.21 0.97 -19.30
CA GLY A 296 -6.13 1.90 -18.94
C GLY A 296 -6.60 3.36 -18.89
N ALA A 297 -7.41 3.78 -19.87
CA ALA A 297 -8.02 5.11 -19.89
C ALA A 297 -8.97 5.31 -18.70
N LEU A 298 -9.80 4.32 -18.36
CA LEU A 298 -10.66 4.37 -17.17
C LEU A 298 -9.85 4.55 -15.88
N ALA A 299 -8.72 3.85 -15.76
CA ALA A 299 -7.86 3.95 -14.58
C ALA A 299 -7.26 5.35 -14.42
N ILE A 300 -6.84 5.98 -15.50
CA ILE A 300 -6.27 7.34 -15.47
C ILE A 300 -7.39 8.38 -15.31
N LEU A 301 -8.39 8.36 -16.19
CA LEU A 301 -9.46 9.37 -16.25
C LEU A 301 -10.44 9.29 -15.06
N GLY A 302 -10.64 8.10 -14.49
CA GLY A 302 -11.48 7.88 -13.31
C GLY A 302 -10.69 7.88 -12.03
N GLY A 303 -9.53 7.22 -12.00
CA GLY A 303 -8.72 7.01 -10.80
C GLY A 303 -8.14 8.31 -10.24
N ILE A 304 -7.54 9.14 -11.07
CA ILE A 304 -6.92 10.39 -10.66
C ILE A 304 -7.96 11.40 -10.13
N PRO A 305 -9.00 11.77 -10.91
CA PRO A 305 -10.01 12.69 -10.41
C PRO A 305 -10.79 12.13 -9.21
N GLY A 306 -11.11 10.83 -9.22
CA GLY A 306 -11.81 10.18 -8.12
C GLY A 306 -11.05 10.29 -6.81
N THR A 307 -9.76 10.00 -6.81
CA THR A 307 -8.90 10.13 -5.61
C THR A 307 -8.83 11.57 -5.10
N ILE A 308 -8.68 12.55 -5.98
CA ILE A 308 -8.60 13.97 -5.62
C ILE A 308 -9.94 14.45 -5.03
N ILE A 309 -11.04 14.17 -5.72
CA ILE A 309 -12.38 14.56 -5.28
C ILE A 309 -12.75 13.87 -3.97
N GLY A 310 -12.42 12.56 -3.85
CA GLY A 310 -12.68 11.78 -2.64
C GLY A 310 -11.95 12.30 -1.42
N GLY A 311 -10.68 12.68 -1.57
CA GLY A 311 -9.90 13.33 -0.53
C GLY A 311 -10.53 14.65 -0.08
N TRP A 312 -10.88 15.51 -1.03
CA TRP A 312 -11.52 16.80 -0.74
C TRP A 312 -12.87 16.66 -0.04
N ILE A 313 -13.72 15.74 -0.48
CA ILE A 313 -15.01 15.45 0.17
C ILE A 313 -14.78 14.95 1.60
N ALA A 314 -13.85 13.99 1.77
CA ALA A 314 -13.57 13.41 3.08
C ALA A 314 -13.12 14.46 4.08
N ASP A 315 -12.18 15.34 3.71
CA ASP A 315 -11.65 16.38 4.59
C ASP A 315 -12.73 17.42 5.00
N ARG A 316 -13.61 17.77 4.05
CA ARG A 316 -14.69 18.74 4.30
C ARG A 316 -15.79 18.18 5.21
N TRP A 317 -16.12 16.89 5.08
CA TRP A 317 -17.25 16.30 5.83
C TRP A 317 -16.82 15.78 7.21
N VAL A 318 -15.57 15.40 7.39
CA VAL A 318 -15.02 15.03 8.71
C VAL A 318 -15.16 16.16 9.73
N GLN A 319 -15.06 17.42 9.30
CA GLN A 319 -15.28 18.59 10.17
C GLN A 319 -16.71 18.66 10.71
N LYS A 320 -17.68 17.99 10.08
CA LYS A 320 -19.08 17.97 10.50
C LYS A 320 -19.39 16.81 11.45
N PHE A 321 -18.86 15.63 11.17
CA PHE A 321 -18.99 14.45 12.03
C PHE A 321 -17.91 13.41 11.71
N MET A 322 -17.38 12.77 12.74
CA MET A 322 -16.23 11.86 12.61
C MET A 322 -16.60 10.57 11.83
N GLY A 323 -17.85 10.14 11.93
CA GLY A 323 -18.38 9.00 11.17
C GLY A 323 -18.31 9.16 9.64
N ALA A 324 -18.08 10.39 9.13
CA ALA A 324 -17.89 10.66 7.70
C ALA A 324 -16.77 9.82 7.09
N ARG A 325 -15.71 9.52 7.87
CA ARG A 325 -14.56 8.71 7.44
C ARG A 325 -14.92 7.26 7.08
N VAL A 326 -16.07 6.79 7.48
CA VAL A 326 -16.57 5.45 7.17
C VAL A 326 -17.78 5.51 6.24
N VAL A 327 -18.65 6.50 6.44
CA VAL A 327 -19.87 6.66 5.62
C VAL A 327 -19.54 7.03 4.19
N ILE A 328 -18.61 7.97 3.97
CA ILE A 328 -18.23 8.38 2.60
C ILE A 328 -17.69 7.22 1.78
N PRO A 329 -16.69 6.44 2.25
CA PRO A 329 -16.24 5.26 1.53
C PRO A 329 -17.37 4.27 1.24
N SER A 330 -18.25 4.02 2.20
CA SER A 330 -19.36 3.10 2.02
C SER A 330 -20.31 3.56 0.93
N VAL A 331 -20.68 4.83 0.90
CA VAL A 331 -21.53 5.41 -0.15
C VAL A 331 -20.82 5.35 -1.51
N CYS A 332 -19.55 5.72 -1.58
CA CYS A 332 -18.76 5.67 -2.81
C CYS A 332 -18.70 4.25 -3.39
N ILE A 333 -18.49 3.24 -2.53
CA ILE A 333 -18.44 1.83 -2.97
C ILE A 333 -19.83 1.38 -3.45
N ALA A 334 -20.91 1.71 -2.74
CA ALA A 334 -22.27 1.35 -3.14
C ALA A 334 -22.65 2.00 -4.48
N VAL A 335 -22.33 3.28 -4.68
CA VAL A 335 -22.54 3.99 -5.95
C VAL A 335 -21.72 3.34 -7.07
N SER A 336 -20.44 3.03 -6.80
CA SER A 336 -19.57 2.35 -7.75
C SER A 336 -20.16 1.00 -8.17
N ALA A 337 -20.52 0.15 -7.21
CA ALA A 337 -21.12 -1.17 -7.49
C ALA A 337 -22.40 -1.04 -8.32
N THR A 338 -23.26 -0.08 -7.99
CA THR A 338 -24.49 0.18 -8.72
C THR A 338 -24.21 0.58 -10.18
N LEU A 339 -23.30 1.53 -10.39
CA LEU A 339 -22.93 2.00 -11.72
C LEU A 339 -22.31 0.88 -12.58
N PHE A 340 -21.45 0.06 -11.99
CA PHE A 340 -20.89 -1.10 -12.65
C PHE A 340 -21.96 -2.14 -12.98
N MET A 341 -22.89 -2.45 -12.08
CA MET A 341 -24.00 -3.38 -12.36
C MET A 341 -24.83 -2.92 -13.55
N PHE A 342 -25.18 -1.64 -13.61
CA PHE A 342 -25.90 -1.08 -14.77
C PHE A 342 -25.08 -1.14 -16.04
N SER A 343 -23.75 -0.96 -15.97
CA SER A 343 -22.87 -1.03 -17.15
C SER A 343 -22.79 -2.43 -17.78
N PHE A 344 -23.12 -3.47 -17.02
CA PHE A 344 -23.14 -4.85 -17.53
C PHE A 344 -24.48 -5.22 -18.20
N ILE A 345 -25.49 -4.36 -18.20
CA ILE A 345 -26.69 -4.53 -19.03
C ILE A 345 -26.27 -4.34 -20.51
N PRO A 346 -26.80 -5.16 -21.45
CA PRO A 346 -26.52 -5.00 -22.88
C PRO A 346 -26.87 -3.61 -23.36
N MET A 347 -25.89 -2.81 -23.75
CA MET A 347 -26.05 -1.46 -24.29
C MET A 347 -24.84 -1.07 -25.17
N PRO A 348 -24.93 -0.02 -25.99
CA PRO A 348 -23.79 0.47 -26.77
C PRO A 348 -22.59 0.86 -25.91
N PHE A 349 -21.38 0.80 -26.49
CA PHE A 349 -20.12 1.07 -25.78
C PHE A 349 -20.08 2.43 -25.04
N GLY A 350 -20.60 3.50 -25.67
CA GLY A 350 -20.53 4.84 -25.07
C GLY A 350 -21.16 4.94 -23.68
N PRO A 351 -22.42 4.56 -23.49
CA PRO A 351 -23.04 4.50 -22.16
C PRO A 351 -22.31 3.56 -21.18
N VAL A 352 -21.85 2.38 -21.64
CA VAL A 352 -21.05 1.47 -20.81
C VAL A 352 -19.81 2.18 -20.27
N PHE A 353 -19.05 2.83 -21.15
CA PHE A 353 -17.83 3.55 -20.77
C PHE A 353 -18.10 4.67 -19.76
N VAL A 354 -19.16 5.46 -19.96
CA VAL A 354 -19.51 6.55 -19.03
C VAL A 354 -19.90 6.01 -17.65
N LEU A 355 -20.74 4.97 -17.59
CA LEU A 355 -21.13 4.35 -16.32
C LEU A 355 -19.92 3.78 -15.58
N GLN A 356 -19.03 3.10 -16.30
CA GLN A 356 -17.81 2.54 -15.72
C GLN A 356 -16.81 3.62 -15.30
N LEU A 357 -16.70 4.71 -16.06
CA LEU A 357 -15.86 5.85 -15.70
C LEU A 357 -16.32 6.47 -14.38
N LEU A 358 -17.60 6.75 -14.24
CA LEU A 358 -18.19 7.29 -13.02
C LEU A 358 -18.10 6.28 -11.87
N GLY A 359 -18.31 4.99 -12.15
CA GLY A 359 -18.15 3.90 -11.19
C GLY A 359 -16.71 3.78 -10.67
N PHE A 360 -15.72 3.83 -11.57
CA PHE A 360 -14.31 3.78 -11.22
C PHE A 360 -13.88 5.03 -10.41
N MET A 361 -14.33 6.20 -10.84
CA MET A 361 -14.10 7.46 -10.12
C MET A 361 -14.68 7.41 -8.71
N SER A 362 -15.90 6.85 -8.54
CA SER A 362 -16.50 6.64 -7.22
C SER A 362 -15.74 5.62 -6.38
N ALA A 363 -15.28 4.50 -6.98
CA ALA A 363 -14.49 3.50 -6.27
C ALA A 363 -13.18 4.07 -5.73
N THR A 364 -12.48 4.87 -6.52
CA THR A 364 -11.19 5.45 -6.12
C THR A 364 -11.33 6.60 -5.12
N ALA A 365 -12.48 7.28 -5.10
CA ALA A 365 -12.80 8.33 -4.13
C ALA A 365 -12.89 7.79 -2.69
N CYS A 366 -13.15 6.49 -2.48
CA CYS A 366 -13.24 5.91 -1.15
C CYS A 366 -11.87 5.78 -0.45
N VAL A 367 -10.77 5.65 -1.20
CA VAL A 367 -9.45 5.26 -0.67
C VAL A 367 -8.88 6.27 0.33
N PRO A 368 -8.85 7.59 0.07
CA PRO A 368 -8.30 8.56 1.03
C PRO A 368 -9.07 8.59 2.35
N ALA A 369 -10.41 8.61 2.27
CA ALA A 369 -11.28 8.66 3.45
C ALA A 369 -11.12 7.42 4.34
N LEU A 370 -11.03 6.23 3.72
CA LEU A 370 -10.88 4.96 4.42
C LEU A 370 -9.52 4.86 5.13
N ARG A 371 -8.43 5.21 4.44
CA ARG A 371 -7.08 5.24 5.03
C ARG A 371 -7.03 6.19 6.23
N ALA A 372 -7.61 7.38 6.11
CA ALA A 372 -7.68 8.33 7.19
C ALA A 372 -8.51 7.81 8.38
N GLY A 373 -9.68 7.21 8.13
CA GLY A 373 -10.53 6.65 9.18
C GLY A 373 -9.86 5.52 9.97
N LEU A 374 -9.11 4.66 9.29
CA LEU A 374 -8.32 3.61 9.94
C LEU A 374 -7.20 4.20 10.80
N SER A 375 -6.55 5.26 10.32
CA SER A 375 -5.50 5.96 11.08
C SER A 375 -6.03 6.60 12.35
N ASP A 376 -7.26 7.12 12.32
CA ASP A 376 -7.89 7.78 13.48
C ASP A 376 -8.35 6.77 14.54
N ALA A 377 -8.75 5.58 14.13
CA ALA A 377 -9.20 4.52 15.04
C ALA A 377 -8.06 3.67 15.63
N ALA A 378 -6.84 3.79 15.09
CA ALA A 378 -5.67 3.03 15.54
C ALA A 378 -4.78 3.87 16.48
N PRO A 379 -4.36 3.32 17.66
CA PRO A 379 -3.34 3.93 18.49
C PRO A 379 -2.07 4.23 17.70
N ALA A 380 -1.39 5.33 17.98
CA ALA A 380 -0.25 5.82 17.19
C ALA A 380 0.87 4.76 17.02
N HIS A 381 1.19 4.03 18.08
CA HIS A 381 2.21 2.97 18.07
C HIS A 381 1.79 1.71 17.31
N LEU A 382 0.50 1.52 17.02
CA LEU A 382 -0.07 0.38 16.28
C LEU A 382 -0.48 0.73 14.85
N ARG A 383 -0.33 1.99 14.40
CA ARG A 383 -0.77 2.41 13.05
C ARG A 383 -0.10 1.60 11.95
N GLY A 384 1.22 1.40 12.02
CA GLY A 384 1.96 0.60 11.04
C GLY A 384 1.49 -0.86 11.00
N ALA A 385 1.41 -1.50 12.17
CA ALA A 385 0.89 -2.85 12.30
C ALA A 385 -0.60 -2.95 11.91
N GLY A 386 -1.39 -1.90 12.20
CA GLY A 386 -2.80 -1.81 11.79
C GLY A 386 -2.97 -1.79 10.29
N PHE A 387 -2.23 -0.97 9.58
CA PHE A 387 -2.25 -0.93 8.12
C PHE A 387 -1.73 -2.24 7.52
N GLY A 388 -0.70 -2.84 8.11
CA GLY A 388 -0.17 -4.13 7.68
C GLY A 388 -1.18 -5.26 7.85
N ALA A 389 -1.83 -5.35 9.01
CA ALA A 389 -2.90 -6.33 9.27
C ALA A 389 -4.10 -6.14 8.35
N PHE A 390 -4.45 -4.87 8.10
CA PHE A 390 -5.51 -4.50 7.17
C PHE A 390 -5.19 -4.94 5.73
N ASN A 391 -3.98 -4.68 5.26
CA ASN A 391 -3.54 -5.11 3.94
C ASN A 391 -3.52 -6.63 3.83
N LEU A 392 -2.94 -7.33 4.81
CA LEU A 392 -2.92 -8.79 4.84
C LEU A 392 -4.32 -9.39 4.81
N ALA A 393 -5.23 -8.90 5.66
CA ALA A 393 -6.60 -9.39 5.71
C ALA A 393 -7.33 -9.15 4.38
N SER A 394 -7.20 -7.93 3.82
CA SER A 394 -7.78 -7.57 2.52
C SER A 394 -7.26 -8.47 1.39
N VAL A 395 -5.97 -8.79 1.41
CA VAL A 395 -5.35 -9.64 0.39
C VAL A 395 -5.75 -11.10 0.57
N VAL A 396 -5.57 -11.69 1.74
CA VAL A 396 -5.78 -13.12 1.99
C VAL A 396 -7.25 -13.50 1.89
N PHE A 397 -8.14 -12.70 2.49
CA PHE A 397 -9.58 -13.00 2.54
C PHE A 397 -10.39 -12.35 1.41
N GLY A 398 -9.75 -11.50 0.59
CA GLY A 398 -10.40 -10.80 -0.51
C GLY A 398 -9.67 -10.94 -1.83
N SER A 399 -8.70 -10.07 -2.04
CA SER A 399 -8.09 -9.84 -3.36
C SER A 399 -7.41 -11.06 -3.98
N ALA A 400 -6.79 -11.94 -3.18
CA ALA A 400 -6.06 -13.09 -3.70
C ALA A 400 -6.98 -14.15 -4.34
N ALA A 401 -8.20 -14.33 -3.84
CA ALA A 401 -9.15 -15.28 -4.39
C ALA A 401 -9.88 -14.74 -5.65
N ALA A 402 -9.94 -13.42 -5.81
CA ALA A 402 -10.77 -12.78 -6.82
C ALA A 402 -10.45 -13.19 -8.26
N PRO A 403 -9.19 -13.24 -8.74
CA PRO A 403 -8.90 -13.63 -10.11
C PRO A 403 -9.34 -15.07 -10.43
N ILE A 404 -9.10 -16.01 -9.51
CA ILE A 404 -9.47 -17.42 -9.68
C ILE A 404 -10.99 -17.60 -9.67
N VAL A 405 -11.67 -17.02 -8.68
CA VAL A 405 -13.11 -17.17 -8.54
C VAL A 405 -13.85 -16.56 -9.71
N THR A 406 -13.41 -15.39 -10.18
CA THR A 406 -14.05 -14.71 -11.30
C THR A 406 -13.91 -15.50 -12.60
N SER A 407 -12.70 -16.01 -12.91
CA SER A 407 -12.49 -16.83 -14.10
C SER A 407 -13.22 -18.14 -14.04
N ALA A 408 -13.22 -18.83 -12.89
CA ALA A 408 -13.96 -20.09 -12.72
C ALA A 408 -15.47 -19.90 -12.92
N ILE A 409 -16.05 -18.80 -12.41
CA ILE A 409 -17.45 -18.46 -12.69
C ILE A 409 -17.65 -18.19 -14.18
N ALA A 410 -16.79 -17.38 -14.81
CA ALA A 410 -16.91 -17.06 -16.23
C ALA A 410 -16.85 -18.33 -17.10
N GLU A 411 -15.92 -19.25 -16.84
CA GLU A 411 -15.76 -20.53 -17.55
C GLU A 411 -17.00 -21.41 -17.43
N GLN A 412 -17.66 -21.47 -16.27
CA GLN A 412 -18.92 -22.23 -16.07
C GLN A 412 -20.07 -21.69 -16.96
N PHE A 413 -20.04 -20.43 -17.30
CA PHE A 413 -21.03 -19.78 -18.18
C PHE A 413 -20.51 -19.53 -19.61
N GLY A 414 -19.58 -20.37 -20.09
CA GLY A 414 -19.07 -20.29 -21.46
C GLY A 414 -18.16 -19.07 -21.70
N ASN A 415 -17.29 -18.75 -20.77
CA ASN A 415 -16.40 -17.58 -20.73
C ASN A 415 -17.14 -16.23 -20.72
N ASN A 416 -18.30 -16.21 -20.09
CA ASN A 416 -19.13 -15.02 -20.01
C ASN A 416 -18.78 -14.14 -18.80
N TYR A 417 -17.87 -13.20 -18.97
CA TYR A 417 -17.47 -12.26 -17.91
C TYR A 417 -18.60 -11.31 -17.48
N ARG A 418 -19.57 -11.01 -18.33
CA ARG A 418 -20.76 -10.24 -17.94
C ARG A 418 -21.52 -10.94 -16.82
N THR A 419 -21.81 -12.24 -17.00
CA THR A 419 -22.48 -13.04 -15.98
C THR A 419 -21.67 -13.16 -14.70
N ALA A 420 -20.35 -13.38 -14.83
CA ALA A 420 -19.48 -13.46 -13.66
C ALA A 420 -19.51 -12.14 -12.86
N PHE A 421 -19.43 -10.99 -13.51
CA PHE A 421 -19.50 -9.71 -12.81
C PHE A 421 -20.86 -9.42 -12.19
N LEU A 422 -21.97 -9.78 -12.85
CA LEU A 422 -23.30 -9.61 -12.27
C LEU A 422 -23.52 -10.47 -11.03
N ILE A 423 -22.85 -11.62 -10.91
CA ILE A 423 -22.85 -12.48 -9.71
C ILE A 423 -21.97 -11.87 -8.61
N ILE A 424 -20.81 -11.32 -8.96
CA ILE A 424 -19.81 -10.83 -8.01
C ILE A 424 -20.15 -9.42 -7.47
N MET A 425 -20.69 -8.52 -8.31
CA MET A 425 -20.95 -7.13 -7.91
C MET A 425 -21.83 -6.97 -6.68
N PRO A 426 -22.92 -7.76 -6.48
CA PRO A 426 -23.73 -7.67 -5.25
C PRO A 426 -22.93 -7.90 -3.96
N VAL A 427 -21.82 -8.63 -4.02
CA VAL A 427 -20.94 -8.87 -2.87
C VAL A 427 -20.34 -7.55 -2.34
N ALA A 428 -20.16 -6.53 -3.19
CA ALA A 428 -19.71 -5.21 -2.75
C ALA A 428 -20.66 -4.56 -1.74
N PHE A 429 -21.98 -4.77 -1.87
CA PHE A 429 -22.96 -4.24 -0.91
C PHE A 429 -22.84 -4.92 0.46
N VAL A 430 -22.44 -6.19 0.51
CA VAL A 430 -22.14 -6.88 1.77
C VAL A 430 -20.93 -6.21 2.45
N GLY A 431 -19.85 -5.96 1.69
CA GLY A 431 -18.69 -5.24 2.20
C GLY A 431 -19.04 -3.82 2.67
N THR A 432 -19.89 -3.12 1.91
CA THR A 432 -20.41 -1.79 2.28
C THR A 432 -21.19 -1.83 3.60
N ALA A 433 -22.03 -2.85 3.81
CA ALA A 433 -22.79 -3.01 5.05
C ALA A 433 -21.86 -3.19 6.26
N PHE A 434 -20.81 -4.00 6.14
CA PHE A 434 -19.79 -4.14 7.19
C PHE A 434 -19.06 -2.83 7.47
N LEU A 435 -18.71 -2.06 6.44
CA LEU A 435 -18.12 -0.73 6.62
C LEU A 435 -19.08 0.20 7.35
N LEU A 436 -20.37 0.21 7.00
CA LEU A 436 -21.37 1.03 7.70
C LEU A 436 -21.55 0.60 9.16
N LEU A 437 -21.43 -0.68 9.50
CA LEU A 437 -21.45 -1.14 10.88
C LEU A 437 -20.28 -0.56 11.70
N ALA A 438 -19.11 -0.34 11.08
CA ALA A 438 -17.98 0.30 11.74
C ALA A 438 -18.32 1.73 12.23
N ARG A 439 -19.27 2.44 11.56
CA ARG A 439 -19.72 3.78 11.98
C ARG A 439 -20.20 3.82 13.43
N THR A 440 -20.85 2.77 13.90
CA THR A 440 -21.45 2.74 15.27
C THR A 440 -20.39 2.73 16.37
N HIS A 441 -19.13 2.42 16.03
CA HIS A 441 -18.04 2.27 16.99
C HIS A 441 -16.92 3.31 16.80
N ILE A 442 -16.77 3.92 15.61
CA ILE A 442 -15.62 4.77 15.27
C ILE A 442 -15.47 5.97 16.22
N GLU A 443 -16.57 6.61 16.62
CA GLU A 443 -16.54 7.76 17.54
C GLU A 443 -16.03 7.37 18.92
N LYS A 444 -16.49 6.20 19.42
CA LYS A 444 -16.07 5.67 20.73
C LYS A 444 -14.62 5.22 20.72
N ASP A 445 -14.20 4.55 19.64
CA ASP A 445 -12.83 4.02 19.54
C ASP A 445 -11.83 5.16 19.31
N ALA A 446 -12.17 6.17 18.49
CA ALA A 446 -11.33 7.35 18.30
C ALA A 446 -11.25 8.22 19.57
N ALA A 447 -12.34 8.35 20.34
CA ALA A 447 -12.30 9.05 21.62
C ALA A 447 -11.36 8.37 22.61
N LYS A 448 -11.33 7.04 22.70
CA LYS A 448 -10.37 6.29 23.53
C LYS A 448 -8.92 6.53 23.10
N VAL A 449 -8.66 6.57 21.79
CA VAL A 449 -7.32 6.87 21.25
C VAL A 449 -6.90 8.29 21.63
N PHE A 450 -7.81 9.26 21.50
CA PHE A 450 -7.55 10.65 21.87
C PHE A 450 -7.28 10.78 23.39
N GLU A 451 -8.09 10.14 24.22
CA GLU A 451 -7.90 10.13 25.69
C GLU A 451 -6.55 9.53 26.08
N ALA A 452 -6.15 8.40 25.44
CA ALA A 452 -4.84 7.79 25.67
C ALA A 452 -3.68 8.71 25.26
N VAL A 453 -3.82 9.47 24.16
CA VAL A 453 -2.82 10.47 23.75
C VAL A 453 -2.73 11.61 24.75
N VAL A 454 -3.86 12.14 25.22
CA VAL A 454 -3.89 13.22 26.22
C VAL A 454 -3.23 12.75 27.53
N MET A 455 -3.54 11.54 27.99
CA MET A 455 -2.92 10.98 29.19
C MET A 455 -1.40 10.78 29.03
N ALA A 456 -0.97 10.29 27.86
CA ALA A 456 0.46 10.13 27.58
C ALA A 456 1.21 11.49 27.56
N MET A 457 0.62 12.52 26.96
CA MET A 457 1.18 13.87 26.98
C MET A 457 1.24 14.47 28.38
N ALA A 458 0.20 14.29 29.20
CA ALA A 458 0.20 14.73 30.57
C ALA A 458 1.26 14.02 31.43
N ALA A 459 1.43 12.70 31.23
CA ALA A 459 2.50 11.94 31.90
C ALA A 459 3.89 12.44 31.50
N GLN A 460 4.13 12.68 30.21
CA GLN A 460 5.41 13.20 29.73
C GLN A 460 5.70 14.60 30.30
N GLN A 461 4.72 15.49 30.32
CA GLN A 461 4.86 16.83 30.93
C GLN A 461 5.17 16.74 32.43
N SER A 462 4.58 15.79 33.15
CA SER A 462 4.85 15.58 34.56
C SER A 462 6.26 15.04 34.80
N GLU A 463 6.78 14.15 33.95
CA GLU A 463 8.16 13.66 33.98
C GLU A 463 9.16 14.76 33.68
N GLU A 464 8.91 15.58 32.65
CA GLU A 464 9.76 16.73 32.30
C GLU A 464 9.79 17.77 33.43
N ALA A 465 8.65 18.06 34.05
CA ALA A 465 8.57 18.97 35.20
C ALA A 465 9.32 18.40 36.41
N ALA A 466 9.21 17.09 36.70
CA ALA A 466 9.94 16.44 37.78
C ALA A 466 11.44 16.46 37.51
N TYR A 467 11.89 16.19 36.27
CA TYR A 467 13.29 16.27 35.89
C TYR A 467 13.86 17.70 35.97
N ALA A 468 13.09 18.69 35.54
CA ALA A 468 13.47 20.11 35.67
C ALA A 468 13.60 20.54 37.16
N ALA A 469 12.66 20.09 37.99
CA ALA A 469 12.71 20.32 39.45
C ALA A 469 13.94 19.65 40.10
N GLU A 470 14.29 18.45 39.70
CA GLU A 470 15.47 17.74 40.17
C GLU A 470 16.76 18.45 39.75
N LEU A 471 16.85 18.92 38.49
CA LEU A 471 17.98 19.72 38.02
C LEU A 471 18.11 21.03 38.77
N ALA A 472 16.99 21.73 39.03
CA ALA A 472 17.01 22.96 39.84
C ALA A 472 17.42 22.71 41.28
N ALA A 473 17.01 21.61 41.91
CA ALA A 473 17.44 21.21 43.26
C ALA A 473 18.94 20.86 43.31
N ARG A 474 19.46 20.20 42.26
CA ARG A 474 20.93 19.92 42.13
C ARG A 474 21.75 21.20 41.94
N SER A 475 21.24 22.18 41.19
CA SER A 475 21.85 23.49 40.97
C SER A 475 21.87 24.33 42.23
N ASN A 476 20.82 24.28 43.07
CA ASN A 476 20.74 25.04 44.32
C ASN A 476 21.58 24.44 45.45
N ASN A 477 21.92 23.15 45.43
CA ASN A 477 22.75 22.48 46.42
C ASN A 477 24.26 22.60 46.12
N GLY A 478 24.72 23.73 45.59
CA GLY A 478 26.07 24.17 45.28
C GLY A 478 27.20 23.31 45.85
N GLY A 479 27.51 22.20 45.24
CA GLY A 479 28.63 21.34 45.57
C GLY A 479 29.27 20.82 44.28
N SER A 480 30.52 21.19 44.08
CA SER A 480 31.40 20.73 43.02
C SER A 480 31.51 19.21 42.98
N ALA A 481 30.73 18.58 42.11
CA ALA A 481 30.96 17.20 41.75
C ALA A 481 30.67 17.07 40.25
N ASN A 482 31.74 16.73 39.54
CA ASN A 482 31.75 16.39 38.12
C ASN A 482 30.68 15.32 37.82
N PRO A 483 29.72 15.55 36.91
CA PRO A 483 28.74 14.52 36.58
C PRO A 483 29.40 13.47 35.71
N SER A 484 29.76 12.33 36.32
CA SER A 484 29.94 11.10 35.57
C SER A 484 28.59 10.74 34.92
N VAL A 485 28.55 10.84 33.63
CA VAL A 485 27.43 10.39 32.81
C VAL A 485 27.28 8.89 33.00
N GLN A 486 26.36 8.48 33.87
CA GLN A 486 25.86 7.10 33.88
C GLN A 486 24.83 6.98 32.75
N SER A 487 25.18 6.12 31.83
CA SER A 487 24.34 5.71 30.69
C SER A 487 22.96 5.19 31.18
N LEU A 488 21.89 5.85 30.76
CA LEU A 488 20.51 5.39 30.89
C LEU A 488 20.22 4.33 29.83
N ASP A 489 20.92 3.18 29.92
CA ASP A 489 20.69 2.00 29.07
C ASP A 489 20.44 0.73 29.90
N GLU A 490 19.62 0.82 30.94
CA GLU A 490 19.01 -0.37 31.50
C GLU A 490 17.47 -0.29 31.37
N PRO A 491 16.84 -1.25 30.66
CA PRO A 491 15.39 -1.35 30.65
C PRO A 491 14.91 -1.80 32.05
N VAL A 492 14.03 -1.01 32.63
CA VAL A 492 13.31 -1.38 33.87
C VAL A 492 12.43 -2.60 33.54
N GLU A 493 12.85 -3.77 34.06
CA GLU A 493 11.99 -4.95 34.09
C GLU A 493 10.78 -4.68 35.00
N PRO A 494 9.55 -4.97 34.56
CA PRO A 494 8.41 -4.94 35.45
C PRO A 494 8.51 -6.09 36.46
N LYS A 495 8.59 -5.76 37.75
CA LYS A 495 8.42 -6.72 38.82
C LYS A 495 7.07 -7.41 38.66
N GLY A 496 7.10 -8.72 38.39
CA GLY A 496 5.94 -9.57 38.47
C GLY A 496 5.47 -9.69 39.92
N ASP A 497 4.18 -9.41 40.10
CA ASP A 497 3.46 -9.87 41.28
C ASP A 497 2.84 -11.23 40.95
N THR A 498 2.99 -12.12 41.86
CA THR A 498 2.58 -13.53 42.02
C THR A 498 1.19 -13.88 41.50
#